data_4dbcaa763a3694cc7346261fa15c316c
#
_entry.id   4dbcaa763a3694cc7346261fa15c316c
#
_cell.length_a   1.000
_cell.length_b   1.000
_cell.length_c   1.000
_cell.angle_alpha   90.00
_cell.angle_beta   90.00
_cell.angle_gamma   90.00
#
_symmetry.space_group_name_H-M   'P 1'
#
loop_
_entity.id
_entity.type
_entity.pdbx_description
1 polymer ?
#
loop_
_entity_poly.entity_id
_entity_poly.type
_entity_poly.pdbx_seq_one_letter_code
_entity_poly.pdbx_strand_id
1 'polypeptide(L)'
;MKRSFYLFNPGIMERRDNTLKFTPVSINEDNQEVRLQPRYIPIEDVSELYAFGNLQVNSALFNFLGQKGILVHFFDYYENYTGSFMPREGLLSGKALLAQTSAYQNKKKRVELARKFIQGAAWNMVMNLNYYNRRGKNLQGIIDLIRKLSDTLVEARS
;
A
#
# COMPACT_ATOMS: atom_id res chain seq x y z
N MET A 1 -7.03 -14.52 -4.92
CA MET A 1 -6.88 -13.04 -4.80
C MET A 1 -5.85 -12.78 -3.71
N LYS A 2 -4.76 -12.05 -4.01
CA LYS A 2 -3.73 -11.73 -3.00
C LYS A 2 -4.31 -10.82 -1.92
N ARG A 3 -3.88 -11.01 -0.68
CA ARG A 3 -4.30 -10.24 0.50
C ARG A 3 -3.13 -9.92 1.42
N SER A 4 -3.29 -8.90 2.25
CA SER A 4 -2.34 -8.56 3.31
C SER A 4 -2.52 -9.50 4.50
N PHE A 5 -1.41 -9.87 5.14
CA PHE A 5 -1.40 -10.70 6.33
C PHE A 5 -0.81 -9.93 7.51
N TYR A 6 -1.47 -10.00 8.65
CA TYR A 6 -1.11 -9.32 9.90
C TYR A 6 -0.67 -10.34 10.94
N LEU A 7 0.55 -10.17 11.45
CA LEU A 7 1.20 -11.05 12.42
C LEU A 7 1.33 -10.30 13.75
N PHE A 8 0.35 -10.46 14.61
CA PHE A 8 0.33 -9.80 15.92
C PHE A 8 1.14 -10.55 16.99
N ASN A 9 1.26 -11.87 16.87
CA ASN A 9 1.98 -12.69 17.84
C ASN A 9 3.48 -12.75 17.49
N PRO A 10 4.36 -12.79 18.51
CA PRO A 10 5.75 -13.19 18.30
C PRO A 10 5.84 -14.56 17.65
N GLY A 11 6.87 -14.78 16.86
CA GLY A 11 7.01 -16.06 16.20
C GLY A 11 8.18 -16.17 15.25
N ILE A 12 8.28 -17.35 14.66
CA ILE A 12 9.32 -17.70 13.69
C ILE A 12 8.66 -17.86 12.33
N MET A 13 9.14 -17.15 11.33
CA MET A 13 8.70 -17.31 9.96
C MET A 13 9.80 -17.94 9.10
N GLU A 14 9.44 -19.00 8.42
CA GLU A 14 10.34 -19.77 7.58
C GLU A 14 9.70 -20.03 6.22
N ARG A 15 10.54 -20.17 5.21
CA ARG A 15 10.11 -20.71 3.92
C ARG A 15 9.96 -22.22 4.02
N ARG A 16 8.84 -22.76 3.52
CA ARG A 16 8.68 -24.19 3.26
C ARG A 16 8.10 -24.39 1.86
N ASP A 17 8.97 -24.78 0.94
CA ASP A 17 8.65 -24.89 -0.49
C ASP A 17 8.10 -23.57 -1.06
N ASN A 18 6.86 -23.54 -1.53
CA ASN A 18 6.17 -22.36 -2.03
C ASN A 18 5.20 -21.76 -0.99
N THR A 19 5.48 -21.99 0.30
CA THR A 19 4.60 -21.63 1.42
C THR A 19 5.42 -20.92 2.50
N LEU A 20 4.79 -19.96 3.18
CA LEU A 20 5.30 -19.36 4.41
C LEU A 20 4.80 -20.18 5.60
N LYS A 21 5.71 -20.70 6.42
CA LYS A 21 5.41 -21.35 7.68
C LYS A 21 5.61 -20.34 8.80
N PHE A 22 4.55 -19.93 9.46
CA PHE A 22 4.60 -19.10 10.65
C PHE A 22 4.34 -19.95 11.88
N THR A 23 5.30 -20.01 12.79
CA THR A 23 5.21 -20.71 14.08
C THR A 23 5.12 -19.66 15.19
N PRO A 24 3.92 -19.43 15.76
CA PRO A 24 3.80 -18.49 16.89
C PRO A 24 4.57 -19.02 18.10
N VAL A 25 5.13 -18.09 18.89
CA VAL A 25 5.83 -18.38 20.14
C VAL A 25 5.07 -17.71 21.29
N SER A 26 4.85 -18.43 22.37
CA SER A 26 4.31 -17.89 23.63
C SER A 26 5.27 -18.16 24.77
N ILE A 27 5.12 -17.43 25.87
CA ILE A 27 5.88 -17.65 27.10
C ILE A 27 4.95 -18.40 28.06
N ASN A 28 5.42 -19.54 28.60
CA ASN A 28 4.68 -20.30 29.61
C ASN A 28 4.88 -19.71 31.02
N GLU A 29 4.23 -20.30 32.02
CA GLU A 29 4.32 -19.88 33.44
C GLU A 29 5.75 -19.97 34.00
N ASP A 30 6.58 -20.85 33.46
CA ASP A 30 8.00 -21.02 33.83
C ASP A 30 8.95 -20.06 33.09
N ASN A 31 8.41 -19.06 32.40
CA ASN A 31 9.13 -18.08 31.59
C ASN A 31 9.95 -18.72 30.43
N GLN A 32 9.50 -19.86 29.91
CA GLN A 32 10.12 -20.56 28.78
C GLN A 32 9.33 -20.30 27.49
N GLU A 33 10.03 -20.16 26.38
CA GLU A 33 9.42 -20.04 25.06
C GLU A 33 8.82 -21.37 24.60
N VAL A 34 7.53 -21.37 24.33
CA VAL A 34 6.77 -22.51 23.80
C VAL A 34 6.33 -22.21 22.39
N ARG A 35 6.71 -23.09 21.45
CA ARG A 35 6.27 -23.02 20.07
C ARG A 35 4.86 -23.60 19.93
N LEU A 36 3.96 -22.81 19.37
CA LEU A 36 2.58 -23.21 19.11
C LEU A 36 2.46 -23.91 17.75
N GLN A 37 1.25 -24.36 17.42
CA GLN A 37 1.00 -25.01 16.13
C GLN A 37 1.31 -24.04 14.96
N PRO A 38 2.11 -24.49 13.98
CA PRO A 38 2.46 -23.65 12.83
C PRO A 38 1.26 -23.43 11.92
N ARG A 39 1.20 -22.25 11.32
CA ARG A 39 0.26 -21.89 10.27
C ARG A 39 1.01 -21.82 8.95
N TYR A 40 0.38 -22.32 7.89
CA TYR A 40 0.94 -22.33 6.56
C TYR A 40 0.17 -21.35 5.68
N ILE A 41 0.88 -20.46 5.03
CA ILE A 41 0.32 -19.41 4.16
C ILE A 41 0.89 -19.63 2.76
N PRO A 42 0.08 -20.03 1.77
CA PRO A 42 0.53 -20.13 0.39
C PRO A 42 1.05 -18.79 -0.10
N ILE A 43 2.22 -18.76 -0.72
CA ILE A 43 2.86 -17.52 -1.15
C ILE A 43 2.03 -16.76 -2.19
N GLU A 44 1.26 -17.46 -2.97
CA GLU A 44 0.42 -16.90 -4.03
C GLU A 44 -0.77 -16.07 -3.48
N ASP A 45 -1.14 -16.31 -2.21
CA ASP A 45 -2.20 -15.56 -1.53
C ASP A 45 -1.69 -14.28 -0.87
N VAL A 46 -0.36 -14.09 -0.80
CA VAL A 46 0.25 -12.97 -0.07
C VAL A 46 0.49 -11.79 -1.00
N SER A 47 -0.04 -10.61 -0.66
CA SER A 47 0.37 -9.34 -1.24
C SER A 47 1.51 -8.71 -0.44
N GLU A 48 1.37 -8.67 0.87
CA GLU A 48 2.32 -8.05 1.80
C GLU A 48 2.12 -8.59 3.22
N LEU A 49 3.12 -8.41 4.08
CA LEU A 49 3.12 -8.86 5.47
C LEU A 49 3.29 -7.66 6.41
N TYR A 50 2.52 -7.65 7.50
CA TYR A 50 2.61 -6.67 8.58
C TYR A 50 2.96 -7.40 9.87
N ALA A 51 4.16 -7.18 10.41
CA ALA A 51 4.66 -7.83 11.62
C ALA A 51 4.63 -6.84 12.80
N PHE A 52 3.71 -7.07 13.73
CA PHE A 52 3.55 -6.31 14.97
C PHE A 52 4.21 -6.98 16.18
N GLY A 53 4.48 -8.27 16.08
CA GLY A 53 5.18 -9.04 17.10
C GLY A 53 6.67 -9.18 16.78
N ASN A 54 7.44 -9.66 17.76
CA ASN A 54 8.84 -10.02 17.57
C ASN A 54 8.94 -11.20 16.58
N LEU A 55 9.36 -10.92 15.35
CA LEU A 55 9.42 -11.88 14.25
C LEU A 55 10.86 -12.32 13.98
N GLN A 56 11.15 -13.60 14.20
CA GLN A 56 12.41 -14.20 13.81
C GLN A 56 12.33 -14.66 12.35
N VAL A 57 13.27 -14.19 11.54
CA VAL A 57 13.38 -14.50 10.12
C VAL A 57 14.83 -14.75 9.75
N ASN A 58 15.05 -15.45 8.64
CA ASN A 58 16.40 -15.65 8.10
C ASN A 58 16.54 -15.03 6.70
N SER A 59 17.78 -14.88 6.24
CA SER A 59 18.08 -14.29 4.93
C SER A 59 17.49 -15.08 3.75
N ALA A 60 17.38 -16.41 3.89
CA ALA A 60 16.78 -17.25 2.85
C ALA A 60 15.29 -16.94 2.63
N LEU A 61 14.56 -16.61 3.72
CA LEU A 61 13.19 -16.15 3.62
C LEU A 61 13.11 -14.79 2.90
N PHE A 62 13.96 -13.82 3.26
CA PHE A 62 13.99 -12.52 2.58
C PHE A 62 14.33 -12.64 1.09
N ASN A 63 15.26 -13.51 0.72
CA ASN A 63 15.55 -13.79 -0.68
C ASN A 63 14.33 -14.34 -1.43
N PHE A 64 13.57 -15.23 -0.80
CA PHE A 64 12.34 -15.78 -1.36
C PHE A 64 11.24 -14.72 -1.50
N LEU A 65 11.00 -13.91 -0.46
CA LEU A 65 10.06 -12.80 -0.51
C LEU A 65 10.44 -11.77 -1.57
N GLY A 66 11.76 -11.47 -1.68
CA GLY A 66 12.29 -10.59 -2.71
C GLY A 66 12.02 -11.08 -4.12
N GLN A 67 12.20 -12.38 -4.40
CA GLN A 67 11.89 -13.00 -5.69
C GLN A 67 10.38 -12.95 -6.02
N LYS A 68 9.52 -13.01 -5.00
CA LYS A 68 8.06 -12.96 -5.14
C LYS A 68 7.49 -11.55 -5.13
N GLY A 69 8.32 -10.53 -4.89
CA GLY A 69 7.92 -9.13 -4.84
C GLY A 69 7.04 -8.80 -3.62
N ILE A 70 7.23 -9.52 -2.50
CA ILE A 70 6.41 -9.36 -1.30
C ILE A 70 7.13 -8.44 -0.31
N LEU A 71 6.44 -7.39 0.12
CA LEU A 71 6.91 -6.45 1.14
C LEU A 71 6.65 -7.01 2.54
N VAL A 72 7.52 -6.62 3.49
CA VAL A 72 7.29 -6.89 4.92
C VAL A 72 7.45 -5.58 5.68
N HIS A 73 6.42 -5.19 6.42
CA HIS A 73 6.41 -4.02 7.27
C HIS A 73 6.56 -4.43 8.73
N PHE A 74 7.47 -3.79 9.46
CA PHE A 74 7.76 -4.07 10.85
C PHE A 74 7.28 -2.93 11.74
N PHE A 75 6.69 -3.30 12.86
CA PHE A 75 6.18 -2.39 13.88
C PHE A 75 6.76 -2.79 15.24
N ASP A 76 6.95 -1.82 16.12
CA ASP A 76 7.35 -2.06 17.50
C ASP A 76 6.18 -2.55 18.37
N TYR A 77 6.46 -2.77 19.66
CA TYR A 77 5.45 -3.19 20.64
C TYR A 77 4.28 -2.18 20.81
N TYR A 78 4.54 -0.91 20.52
CA TYR A 78 3.54 0.16 20.58
C TYR A 78 2.85 0.42 19.24
N GLU A 79 3.01 -0.48 18.29
CA GLU A 79 2.46 -0.38 16.93
C GLU A 79 3.02 0.79 16.10
N ASN A 80 4.14 1.39 16.51
CA ASN A 80 4.82 2.38 15.69
C ASN A 80 5.60 1.70 14.57
N TYR A 81 5.51 2.26 13.38
CA TYR A 81 6.26 1.77 12.23
C TYR A 81 7.77 1.91 12.44
N THR A 82 8.49 0.79 12.31
CA THR A 82 9.95 0.71 12.52
C THR A 82 10.71 0.71 11.19
N GLY A 83 10.17 0.03 10.18
CA GLY A 83 10.81 -0.09 8.87
C GLY A 83 10.18 -1.15 8.00
N SER A 84 10.72 -1.32 6.78
CA SER A 84 10.22 -2.34 5.85
C SER A 84 11.36 -3.03 5.13
N PHE A 85 11.18 -4.34 4.91
CA PHE A 85 11.88 -5.03 3.85
C PHE A 85 11.14 -4.75 2.53
N MET A 86 11.84 -4.12 1.60
CA MET A 86 11.33 -3.86 0.27
C MET A 86 12.09 -4.75 -0.72
N PRO A 87 11.39 -5.58 -1.49
CA PRO A 87 11.99 -6.31 -2.60
C PRO A 87 12.70 -5.35 -3.55
N ARG A 88 13.77 -5.83 -4.16
CA ARG A 88 14.40 -5.05 -5.23
C ARG A 88 13.36 -4.74 -6.29
N GLU A 89 13.09 -3.47 -6.50
CA GLU A 89 12.21 -3.04 -7.57
C GLU A 89 12.70 -3.61 -8.90
N GLY A 90 11.78 -4.17 -9.68
CA GLY A 90 12.04 -4.57 -11.05
C GLY A 90 12.59 -3.38 -11.86
N LEU A 91 12.95 -3.63 -13.09
CA LEU A 91 13.58 -2.65 -13.98
C LEU A 91 12.85 -1.30 -13.96
N LEU A 92 13.37 -0.35 -13.17
CA LEU A 92 12.98 1.05 -13.29
C LEU A 92 13.38 1.52 -14.69
N SER A 93 12.40 1.93 -15.48
CA SER A 93 12.69 2.49 -16.80
C SER A 93 13.37 3.84 -16.63
N GLY A 94 14.69 3.91 -16.88
CA GLY A 94 15.42 5.17 -16.90
C GLY A 94 14.79 6.19 -17.86
N LYS A 95 14.21 5.73 -18.95
CA LYS A 95 13.46 6.56 -19.89
C LYS A 95 12.19 7.18 -19.24
N ALA A 96 11.48 6.42 -18.42
CA ALA A 96 10.31 6.95 -17.70
C ALA A 96 10.72 8.01 -16.67
N LEU A 97 11.81 7.77 -15.92
CA LEU A 97 12.34 8.73 -14.96
C LEU A 97 12.78 10.04 -15.64
N LEU A 98 13.50 9.95 -16.76
CA LEU A 98 13.89 11.12 -17.54
C LEU A 98 12.67 11.88 -18.09
N ALA A 99 11.63 11.17 -18.54
CA ALA A 99 10.39 11.80 -19.02
C ALA A 99 9.64 12.51 -17.88
N GLN A 100 9.57 11.90 -16.69
CA GLN A 100 8.98 12.51 -15.50
C GLN A 100 9.74 13.77 -15.06
N THR A 101 11.08 13.70 -15.02
CA THR A 101 11.93 14.84 -14.66
C THR A 101 11.76 15.99 -15.68
N SER A 102 11.75 15.67 -16.96
CA SER A 102 11.52 16.66 -18.03
C SER A 102 10.13 17.31 -17.94
N ALA A 103 9.10 16.52 -17.62
CA ALA A 103 7.76 17.05 -17.42
C ALA A 103 7.66 17.95 -16.17
N TYR A 104 8.36 17.58 -15.08
CA TYR A 104 8.43 18.38 -13.86
C TYR A 104 9.14 19.72 -14.08
N GLN A 105 10.25 19.74 -14.80
CA GLN A 105 11.01 20.96 -15.12
C GLN A 105 10.25 21.89 -16.07
N ASN A 106 9.41 21.33 -16.95
CA ASN A 106 8.61 22.10 -17.88
C ASN A 106 7.35 22.67 -17.20
N LYS A 107 7.36 23.98 -16.90
CA LYS A 107 6.26 24.67 -16.23
C LYS A 107 4.89 24.44 -16.89
N LYS A 108 4.82 24.51 -18.22
CA LYS A 108 3.56 24.30 -18.98
C LYS A 108 3.04 22.87 -18.80
N LYS A 109 3.89 21.84 -18.97
CA LYS A 109 3.52 20.44 -18.78
C LYS A 109 3.09 20.15 -17.35
N ARG A 110 3.79 20.72 -16.36
CA ARG A 110 3.45 20.56 -14.96
C ARG A 110 2.06 21.10 -14.64
N VAL A 111 1.73 22.29 -15.13
CA VAL A 111 0.39 22.89 -14.96
C VAL A 111 -0.68 22.07 -15.68
N GLU A 112 -0.40 21.59 -16.88
CA GLU A 112 -1.31 20.73 -17.62
C GLU A 112 -1.61 19.43 -16.84
N LEU A 113 -0.59 18.76 -16.31
CA LEU A 113 -0.75 17.56 -15.49
C LEU A 113 -1.54 17.86 -14.21
N ALA A 114 -1.21 18.95 -13.50
CA ALA A 114 -1.95 19.36 -12.30
C ALA A 114 -3.44 19.60 -12.59
N ARG A 115 -3.77 20.25 -13.70
CA ARG A 115 -5.15 20.41 -14.14
C ARG A 115 -5.85 19.05 -14.32
N LYS A 116 -5.22 18.11 -15.01
CA LYS A 116 -5.79 16.78 -15.24
C LYS A 116 -6.08 16.05 -13.93
N PHE A 117 -5.18 16.14 -12.95
CA PHE A 117 -5.41 15.54 -11.62
C PHE A 117 -6.60 16.18 -10.92
N ILE A 118 -6.69 17.52 -10.90
CA ILE A 118 -7.79 18.23 -10.25
C ILE A 118 -9.12 17.95 -10.96
N GLN A 119 -9.13 17.97 -12.29
CA GLN A 119 -10.32 17.62 -13.08
C GLN A 119 -10.80 16.19 -12.81
N GLY A 120 -9.88 15.23 -12.73
CA GLY A 120 -10.20 13.85 -12.38
C GLY A 120 -10.78 13.73 -10.96
N ALA A 121 -10.21 14.44 -9.99
CA ALA A 121 -10.74 14.49 -8.62
C ALA A 121 -12.14 15.13 -8.58
N ALA A 122 -12.35 16.26 -9.25
CA ALA A 122 -13.64 16.93 -9.33
C ALA A 122 -14.70 16.02 -9.97
N TRP A 123 -14.35 15.30 -11.03
CA TRP A 123 -15.25 14.35 -11.67
C TRP A 123 -15.67 13.22 -10.71
N ASN A 124 -14.73 12.63 -9.98
CA ASN A 124 -15.02 11.59 -8.99
C ASN A 124 -15.88 12.12 -7.84
N MET A 125 -15.64 13.35 -7.36
CA MET A 125 -16.49 14.00 -6.35
C MET A 125 -17.92 14.16 -6.85
N VAL A 126 -18.08 14.67 -8.08
CA VAL A 126 -19.40 14.83 -8.71
C VAL A 126 -20.12 13.49 -8.86
N MET A 127 -19.43 12.42 -9.23
CA MET A 127 -20.03 11.08 -9.32
C MET A 127 -20.57 10.61 -7.97
N ASN A 128 -19.79 10.77 -6.89
CA ASN A 128 -20.22 10.40 -5.55
C ASN A 128 -21.38 11.28 -5.06
N LEU A 129 -21.33 12.59 -5.27
CA LEU A 129 -22.40 13.51 -4.88
C LEU A 129 -23.69 13.23 -5.64
N ASN A 130 -23.63 12.92 -6.94
CA ASN A 130 -24.79 12.52 -7.74
C ASN A 130 -25.47 11.25 -7.18
N TYR A 131 -24.68 10.27 -6.72
CA TYR A 131 -25.21 9.08 -6.10
C TYR A 131 -26.07 9.39 -4.87
N TYR A 132 -25.58 10.28 -3.97
CA TYR A 132 -26.33 10.69 -2.79
C TYR A 132 -27.49 11.67 -3.11
N ASN A 133 -27.30 12.54 -4.11
CA ASN A 133 -28.36 13.46 -4.56
C ASN A 133 -29.60 12.70 -5.05
N ARG A 134 -29.40 11.60 -5.82
CA ARG A 134 -30.48 10.71 -6.27
C ARG A 134 -31.19 9.96 -5.13
N ARG A 135 -30.56 9.90 -3.95
CA ARG A 135 -31.11 9.28 -2.73
C ARG A 135 -31.75 10.28 -1.78
N GLY A 136 -32.15 11.45 -2.29
CA GLY A 136 -32.88 12.47 -1.53
C GLY A 136 -32.00 13.44 -0.73
N LYS A 137 -30.69 13.45 -0.93
CA LYS A 137 -29.81 14.51 -0.43
C LYS A 137 -29.84 15.69 -1.41
N ASN A 138 -30.21 16.87 -0.95
CA ASN A 138 -30.21 18.07 -1.81
C ASN A 138 -28.78 18.61 -2.01
N LEU A 139 -28.05 18.06 -2.99
CA LEU A 139 -26.65 18.35 -3.26
C LEU A 139 -26.41 19.02 -4.61
N GLN A 140 -27.48 19.36 -5.34
CA GLN A 140 -27.36 19.89 -6.70
C GLN A 140 -26.52 21.15 -6.77
N GLY A 141 -26.69 22.09 -5.84
CA GLY A 141 -25.94 23.36 -5.81
C GLY A 141 -24.43 23.13 -5.64
N ILE A 142 -24.02 22.14 -4.83
CA ILE A 142 -22.61 21.77 -4.63
C ILE A 142 -22.05 21.12 -5.90
N ILE A 143 -22.83 20.27 -6.55
CA ILE A 143 -22.45 19.60 -7.80
C ILE A 143 -22.17 20.65 -8.90
N ASP A 144 -23.05 21.62 -9.04
CA ASP A 144 -22.93 22.65 -10.06
C ASP A 144 -21.76 23.60 -9.77
N LEU A 145 -21.51 23.90 -8.49
CA LEU A 145 -20.34 24.68 -8.07
C LEU A 145 -19.03 23.96 -8.42
N ILE A 146 -18.91 22.66 -8.12
CA ILE A 146 -17.70 21.87 -8.43
C ILE A 146 -17.47 21.83 -9.94
N ARG A 147 -18.51 21.64 -10.75
CA ARG A 147 -18.40 21.67 -12.21
C ARG A 147 -17.90 23.01 -12.71
N LYS A 148 -18.53 24.10 -12.27
CA LYS A 148 -18.13 25.47 -12.63
C LYS A 148 -16.66 25.73 -12.26
N LEU A 149 -16.23 25.38 -11.05
CA LEU A 149 -14.83 25.54 -10.63
C LEU A 149 -13.88 24.67 -11.46
N SER A 150 -14.27 23.45 -11.82
CA SER A 150 -13.48 22.59 -12.69
C SER A 150 -13.29 23.18 -14.09
N ASP A 151 -14.31 23.83 -14.64
CA ASP A 151 -14.24 24.45 -15.96
C ASP A 151 -13.30 25.67 -15.96
N THR A 152 -13.26 26.45 -14.87
CA THR A 152 -12.33 27.58 -14.74
C THR A 152 -10.86 27.18 -14.66
N LEU A 153 -10.55 25.92 -14.35
CA LEU A 153 -9.17 25.41 -14.35
C LEU A 153 -8.51 25.46 -15.74
N VAL A 154 -9.28 25.53 -16.81
CA VAL A 154 -8.74 25.65 -18.18
C VAL A 154 -7.97 26.98 -18.33
N GLU A 155 -8.39 28.02 -17.61
CA GLU A 155 -7.79 29.37 -17.66
C GLU A 155 -6.63 29.56 -16.67
N ALA A 156 -6.42 28.58 -15.74
CA ALA A 156 -5.37 28.69 -14.75
C ALA A 156 -4.00 28.80 -15.42
N ARG A 157 -3.30 29.90 -15.16
CA ARG A 157 -1.93 30.15 -15.62
C ARG A 157 -0.95 29.83 -14.50
N SER A 158 0.25 29.45 -14.86
CA SER A 158 1.35 29.16 -13.95
C SER A 158 2.05 30.42 -13.47
#